data_ae5b2f3fb152a7b8101d1061843635f8
#
_entry.id   ae5b2f3fb152a7b8101d1061843635f8
#
_cell.length_a   1.000
_cell.length_b   1.000
_cell.length_c   1.000
_cell.angle_alpha   90.00
_cell.angle_beta   90.00
_cell.angle_gamma   90.00
#
_symmetry.space_group_name_H-M   'P 1'
#
loop_
_entity.id
_entity.type
_entity.pdbx_description
1 polymer ?
#
loop_
_entity_poly.entity_id
_entity_poly.type
_entity_poly.pdbx_seq_one_letter_code
_entity_poly.pdbx_strand_id
1 'polypeptide(L)'
;MKIGFFSPENIPIVYHLRKLIEKLTGHRFQNGCGMTEGLLARSEEFLTENVSHISLKGNATPDRVLAKARELVVRRGCRIFVFDPLNRFDHEPAPGQTETQYISNLLNKFTEFATQYNCLLILVAHPRKMNRNPTTGATPRVEMYDINGSADFYNKADYGIVVERDKEIGITRVYVDKVKFKHLAWAAWQLSSTTRQRAVSPLRRISRPCRPAGATCPEHRL
;
A
#
# COMPACT_ATOMS: atom_id res chain seq x y z
N MET A 1 -10.16 -11.78 -8.40
CA MET A 1 -9.72 -10.53 -9.07
C MET A 1 -8.19 -10.50 -9.00
N LYS A 2 -7.51 -10.32 -10.15
CA LYS A 2 -6.05 -10.43 -10.21
C LYS A 2 -5.38 -9.08 -10.05
N ILE A 3 -4.21 -9.07 -9.39
CA ILE A 3 -3.48 -7.88 -8.97
C ILE A 3 -2.11 -7.85 -9.66
N GLY A 4 -1.73 -6.71 -10.21
CA GLY A 4 -0.39 -6.42 -10.71
C GLY A 4 0.36 -5.47 -9.76
N PHE A 5 1.55 -5.82 -9.34
CA PHE A 5 2.41 -4.97 -8.52
C PHE A 5 3.61 -4.47 -9.32
N PHE A 6 3.85 -3.18 -9.25
CA PHE A 6 5.15 -2.58 -9.52
C PHE A 6 5.68 -2.04 -8.19
N SER A 7 6.61 -2.78 -7.59
CA SER A 7 7.12 -2.47 -6.24
C SER A 7 8.64 -2.68 -6.17
N PRO A 8 9.41 -1.77 -6.74
CA PRO A 8 10.86 -1.87 -6.81
C PRO A 8 11.55 -1.81 -5.44
N GLU A 9 10.91 -1.30 -4.41
CA GLU A 9 11.43 -1.33 -3.04
C GLU A 9 11.32 -2.70 -2.36
N ASN A 10 10.48 -3.58 -2.88
CA ASN A 10 10.31 -4.93 -2.37
C ASN A 10 11.08 -5.97 -3.21
N ILE A 11 12.32 -5.64 -3.57
CA ILE A 11 13.24 -6.55 -4.26
C ILE A 11 14.29 -7.05 -3.23
N PRO A 12 14.63 -8.35 -3.23
CA PRO A 12 14.12 -9.45 -4.05
C PRO A 12 12.64 -9.76 -3.81
N ILE A 13 11.93 -10.16 -4.87
CA ILE A 13 10.47 -10.44 -4.86
C ILE A 13 10.09 -11.43 -3.75
N VAL A 14 10.97 -12.34 -3.39
CA VAL A 14 10.76 -13.34 -2.34
C VAL A 14 10.39 -12.71 -0.98
N TYR A 15 10.94 -11.53 -0.67
CA TYR A 15 10.58 -10.82 0.56
C TYR A 15 9.18 -10.20 0.48
N HIS A 16 8.77 -9.77 -0.71
CA HIS A 16 7.40 -9.30 -0.92
C HIS A 16 6.40 -10.45 -0.80
N LEU A 17 6.66 -11.58 -1.47
CA LEU A 17 5.82 -12.77 -1.37
C LEU A 17 5.70 -13.25 0.08
N ARG A 18 6.81 -13.29 0.83
CA ARG A 18 6.78 -13.60 2.25
C ARG A 18 5.83 -12.70 3.03
N LYS A 19 5.91 -11.39 2.84
CA LYS A 19 5.01 -10.43 3.50
C LYS A 19 3.53 -10.66 3.12
N LEU A 20 3.27 -10.99 1.85
CA LEU A 20 1.92 -11.28 1.38
C LEU A 20 1.38 -12.57 2.00
N ILE A 21 2.19 -13.63 2.06
CA ILE A 21 1.82 -14.90 2.69
C ILE A 21 1.54 -14.71 4.18
N GLU A 22 2.42 -14.00 4.90
CA GLU A 22 2.21 -13.71 6.33
C GLU A 22 0.92 -12.92 6.58
N LYS A 23 0.56 -12.01 5.68
CA LYS A 23 -0.71 -11.25 5.77
C LYS A 23 -1.93 -12.11 5.41
N LEU A 24 -1.81 -12.95 4.38
CA LEU A 24 -2.89 -13.82 3.91
C LEU A 24 -3.24 -14.88 4.95
N THR A 25 -2.22 -15.45 5.60
CA THR A 25 -2.38 -16.54 6.56
C THR A 25 -2.56 -16.07 8.00
N GLY A 26 -2.11 -14.87 8.33
CA GLY A 26 -2.01 -14.39 9.73
C GLY A 26 -0.87 -15.01 10.52
N HIS A 27 -0.04 -15.85 9.88
CA HIS A 27 1.08 -16.56 10.51
C HIS A 27 2.43 -16.01 10.03
N ARG A 28 3.41 -16.00 10.93
CA ARG A 28 4.78 -15.58 10.59
C ARG A 28 5.64 -16.78 10.18
N PHE A 29 6.64 -16.53 9.30
CA PHE A 29 7.69 -17.50 8.99
C PHE A 29 8.71 -17.60 10.15
N GLN A 30 8.25 -18.11 11.28
CA GLN A 30 9.08 -18.36 12.46
C GLN A 30 8.64 -19.69 13.08
N ASN A 31 9.59 -20.43 13.66
CA ASN A 31 9.30 -21.68 14.35
C ASN A 31 8.25 -21.46 15.47
N GLY A 32 7.27 -22.33 15.54
CA GLY A 32 6.18 -22.25 16.53
C GLY A 32 5.10 -21.19 16.25
N CYS A 33 5.13 -20.49 15.11
CA CYS A 33 4.13 -19.47 14.76
C CYS A 33 2.97 -20.00 13.90
N GLY A 34 2.83 -21.33 13.77
CA GLY A 34 1.66 -21.96 13.13
C GLY A 34 1.67 -21.98 11.60
N MET A 35 2.76 -21.58 10.94
CA MET A 35 2.93 -21.77 9.50
C MET A 35 3.20 -23.25 9.22
N THR A 36 2.27 -23.92 8.55
CA THR A 36 2.42 -25.31 8.12
C THR A 36 2.73 -25.38 6.62
N GLU A 37 3.32 -26.48 6.16
CA GLU A 37 3.61 -26.71 4.75
C GLU A 37 2.34 -26.64 3.88
N GLY A 38 1.23 -27.22 4.34
CA GLY A 38 -0.04 -27.19 3.63
C GLY A 38 -0.65 -25.78 3.56
N LEU A 39 -0.43 -24.94 4.56
CA LEU A 39 -0.87 -23.55 4.55
C LEU A 39 0.00 -22.72 3.60
N LEU A 40 1.30 -22.98 3.59
CA LEU A 40 2.25 -22.35 2.68
C LEU A 40 1.90 -22.69 1.22
N ALA A 41 1.77 -23.98 0.90
CA ALA A 41 1.46 -24.43 -0.47
C ALA A 41 0.17 -23.79 -1.02
N ARG A 42 -0.91 -23.76 -0.23
CA ARG A 42 -2.17 -23.09 -0.63
C ARG A 42 -1.99 -21.60 -0.84
N SER A 43 -1.17 -20.96 -0.03
CA SER A 43 -0.91 -19.52 -0.16
C SER A 43 -0.08 -19.21 -1.41
N GLU A 44 0.90 -20.04 -1.74
CA GLU A 44 1.72 -19.92 -2.94
C GLU A 44 0.87 -20.14 -4.20
N GLU A 45 0.00 -21.14 -4.20
CA GLU A 45 -0.95 -21.40 -5.30
C GLU A 45 -1.85 -20.17 -5.51
N PHE A 46 -2.47 -19.66 -4.43
CA PHE A 46 -3.31 -18.47 -4.49
C PHE A 46 -2.55 -17.25 -5.04
N LEU A 47 -1.33 -17.00 -4.57
CA LEU A 47 -0.53 -15.87 -5.04
C LEU A 47 -0.11 -16.05 -6.51
N THR A 48 0.24 -17.26 -6.92
CA THR A 48 0.61 -17.57 -8.32
C THR A 48 -0.55 -17.29 -9.28
N GLU A 49 -1.76 -17.60 -8.88
CA GLU A 49 -2.95 -17.34 -9.69
C GLU A 49 -3.35 -15.89 -9.73
N ASN A 50 -3.27 -15.19 -8.60
CA ASN A 50 -3.91 -13.90 -8.41
C ASN A 50 -2.95 -12.71 -8.38
N VAL A 51 -1.64 -12.93 -8.19
CA VAL A 51 -0.65 -11.86 -8.09
C VAL A 51 0.37 -11.96 -9.22
N SER A 52 0.68 -10.82 -9.80
CA SER A 52 1.72 -10.66 -10.82
C SER A 52 2.64 -9.51 -10.45
N HIS A 53 3.93 -9.64 -10.69
CA HIS A 53 4.89 -8.58 -10.46
C HIS A 53 5.40 -8.02 -11.79
N ILE A 54 5.43 -6.70 -11.90
CA ILE A 54 6.05 -5.99 -13.01
C ILE A 54 7.53 -5.83 -12.66
N SER A 55 8.38 -6.49 -13.42
CA SER A 55 9.83 -6.35 -13.34
C SER A 55 10.36 -5.83 -14.67
N LEU A 56 11.14 -4.76 -14.62
CA LEU A 56 11.74 -4.15 -15.79
C LEU A 56 13.27 -4.27 -15.71
N LYS A 57 13.89 -4.58 -16.84
CA LYS A 57 15.34 -4.43 -17.00
C LYS A 57 15.64 -3.01 -17.46
N GLY A 58 16.54 -2.32 -16.75
CA GLY A 58 16.87 -0.91 -17.00
C GLY A 58 15.80 0.05 -16.48
N ASN A 59 15.66 1.22 -17.10
CA ASN A 59 14.84 2.32 -16.63
C ASN A 59 13.36 1.96 -16.48
N ALA A 60 12.79 2.30 -15.35
CA ALA A 60 11.39 2.08 -15.04
C ALA A 60 10.57 3.37 -15.27
N THR A 61 10.56 3.84 -16.52
CA THR A 61 9.73 4.99 -16.88
C THR A 61 8.24 4.66 -16.75
N PRO A 62 7.38 5.64 -16.47
CA PRO A 62 5.94 5.42 -16.35
C PRO A 62 5.33 4.72 -17.57
N ASP A 63 5.75 5.11 -18.78
CA ASP A 63 5.23 4.53 -20.00
C ASP A 63 5.60 3.05 -20.14
N ARG A 64 6.81 2.64 -19.74
CA ARG A 64 7.23 1.24 -19.77
C ARG A 64 6.49 0.41 -18.72
N VAL A 65 6.25 0.99 -17.52
CA VAL A 65 5.47 0.31 -16.47
C VAL A 65 4.03 0.11 -16.93
N LEU A 66 3.39 1.15 -17.52
CA LEU A 66 2.04 1.06 -18.05
C LEU A 66 1.93 0.07 -19.22
N ALA A 67 2.93 -0.01 -20.09
CA ALA A 67 2.97 -1.01 -21.15
C ALA A 67 2.96 -2.44 -20.58
N LYS A 68 3.73 -2.70 -19.52
CA LYS A 68 3.72 -3.99 -18.83
C LYS A 68 2.41 -4.24 -18.08
N ALA A 69 1.83 -3.23 -17.46
CA ALA A 69 0.52 -3.33 -16.85
C ALA A 69 -0.56 -3.71 -17.88
N ARG A 70 -0.53 -3.11 -19.07
CA ARG A 70 -1.39 -3.48 -20.20
C ARG A 70 -1.25 -4.95 -20.59
N GLU A 71 -0.02 -5.46 -20.69
CA GLU A 71 0.21 -6.88 -20.96
C GLU A 71 -0.47 -7.78 -19.91
N LEU A 72 -0.40 -7.40 -18.63
CA LEU A 72 -1.04 -8.14 -17.54
C LEU A 72 -2.57 -8.04 -17.59
N VAL A 73 -3.14 -6.91 -18.02
CA VAL A 73 -4.59 -6.80 -18.26
C VAL A 73 -5.01 -7.82 -19.31
N VAL A 74 -4.32 -7.84 -20.46
CA VAL A 74 -4.72 -8.66 -21.61
C VAL A 74 -4.45 -10.15 -21.36
N ARG A 75 -3.26 -10.48 -20.84
CA ARG A 75 -2.83 -11.90 -20.73
C ARG A 75 -3.31 -12.59 -19.45
N ARG A 76 -3.41 -11.83 -18.36
CA ARG A 76 -3.72 -12.38 -17.02
C ARG A 76 -5.08 -11.95 -16.48
N GLY A 77 -5.71 -10.94 -17.09
CA GLY A 77 -6.96 -10.36 -16.59
C GLY A 77 -6.79 -9.57 -15.29
N CYS A 78 -5.62 -8.97 -15.07
CA CYS A 78 -5.40 -8.10 -13.92
C CYS A 78 -6.32 -6.88 -13.99
N ARG A 79 -6.94 -6.52 -12.86
CA ARG A 79 -7.86 -5.38 -12.75
C ARG A 79 -7.51 -4.46 -11.58
N ILE A 80 -6.53 -4.80 -10.79
CA ILE A 80 -5.97 -3.95 -9.74
C ILE A 80 -4.48 -3.80 -10.01
N PHE A 81 -3.98 -2.58 -10.00
CA PHE A 81 -2.55 -2.29 -10.08
C PHE A 81 -2.11 -1.49 -8.88
N VAL A 82 -0.99 -1.88 -8.29
CA VAL A 82 -0.36 -1.19 -7.17
C VAL A 82 1.02 -0.74 -7.59
N PHE A 83 1.25 0.57 -7.60
CA PHE A 83 2.54 1.20 -7.87
C PHE A 83 3.11 1.73 -6.56
N ASP A 84 4.17 1.10 -6.05
CA ASP A 84 4.69 1.30 -4.69
C ASP A 84 6.23 1.40 -4.69
N PRO A 85 6.75 2.59 -4.49
CA PRO A 85 6.14 3.91 -4.52
C PRO A 85 6.38 4.68 -5.83
N LEU A 86 5.68 5.81 -6.02
CA LEU A 86 5.82 6.68 -7.19
C LEU A 86 7.24 7.22 -7.40
N ASN A 87 7.93 7.55 -6.32
CA ASN A 87 9.28 8.10 -6.38
C ASN A 87 10.37 7.10 -6.84
N ARG A 88 9.98 5.87 -7.15
CA ARG A 88 10.86 4.85 -7.75
C ARG A 88 10.67 4.71 -9.26
N PHE A 89 9.82 5.52 -9.85
CA PHE A 89 9.81 5.65 -11.30
C PHE A 89 10.98 6.52 -11.76
N ASP A 90 11.51 6.21 -12.93
CA ASP A 90 12.47 7.09 -13.59
C ASP A 90 11.70 8.23 -14.26
N HIS A 91 11.79 9.40 -13.66
CA HIS A 91 11.11 10.59 -14.12
C HIS A 91 11.92 11.28 -15.20
N GLU A 92 11.33 11.45 -16.38
CA GLU A 92 11.95 12.09 -17.54
C GLU A 92 11.09 13.31 -17.96
N PRO A 93 11.21 14.46 -17.24
CA PRO A 93 10.49 15.67 -17.64
C PRO A 93 11.01 16.20 -18.97
N ALA A 94 10.11 16.70 -19.81
CA ALA A 94 10.50 17.32 -21.07
C ALA A 94 11.28 18.64 -20.82
N PRO A 95 12.17 19.05 -21.74
CA PRO A 95 12.87 20.31 -21.61
C PRO A 95 11.91 21.48 -21.37
N GLY A 96 12.15 22.28 -20.33
CA GLY A 96 11.32 23.41 -19.94
C GLY A 96 10.03 23.06 -19.17
N GLN A 97 9.75 21.79 -18.91
CA GLN A 97 8.61 21.37 -18.13
C GLN A 97 8.89 21.51 -16.63
N THR A 98 7.99 22.15 -15.90
CA THR A 98 8.09 22.20 -14.44
C THR A 98 7.71 20.86 -13.81
N GLU A 99 8.20 20.59 -12.58
CA GLU A 99 7.86 19.38 -11.83
C GLU A 99 6.33 19.22 -11.67
N THR A 100 5.63 20.30 -11.35
CA THR A 100 4.17 20.29 -11.21
C THR A 100 3.47 19.89 -12.51
N GLN A 101 3.90 20.45 -13.65
CA GLN A 101 3.35 20.08 -14.97
C GLN A 101 3.64 18.62 -15.31
N TYR A 102 4.85 18.15 -15.00
CA TYR A 102 5.22 16.75 -15.21
C TYR A 102 4.33 15.81 -14.40
N ILE A 103 4.19 16.05 -13.09
CA ILE A 103 3.33 15.24 -12.20
C ILE A 103 1.87 15.29 -12.67
N SER A 104 1.37 16.45 -13.07
CA SER A 104 0.02 16.59 -13.61
C SER A 104 -0.19 15.68 -14.84
N ASN A 105 0.74 15.70 -15.80
CA ASN A 105 0.68 14.87 -17.00
C ASN A 105 0.79 13.37 -16.67
N LEU A 106 1.65 13.01 -15.73
CA LEU A 106 1.82 11.64 -15.26
C LEU A 106 0.52 11.09 -14.65
N LEU A 107 -0.12 11.87 -13.79
CA LEU A 107 -1.38 11.47 -13.15
C LEU A 107 -2.52 11.36 -14.19
N ASN A 108 -2.53 12.20 -15.24
CA ASN A 108 -3.46 12.04 -16.36
C ASN A 108 -3.26 10.70 -17.07
N LYS A 109 -2.01 10.32 -17.40
CA LYS A 109 -1.70 9.03 -18.02
C LYS A 109 -2.21 7.86 -17.16
N PHE A 110 -2.04 7.94 -15.85
CA PHE A 110 -2.52 6.91 -14.93
C PHE A 110 -4.06 6.84 -14.90
N THR A 111 -4.73 7.97 -14.87
CA THR A 111 -6.20 8.04 -14.91
C THR A 111 -6.75 7.53 -16.25
N GLU A 112 -6.14 7.92 -17.37
CA GLU A 112 -6.50 7.41 -18.70
C GLU A 112 -6.34 5.90 -18.79
N PHE A 113 -5.21 5.36 -18.30
CA PHE A 113 -4.98 3.92 -18.24
C PHE A 113 -6.05 3.21 -17.42
N ALA A 114 -6.34 3.71 -16.21
CA ALA A 114 -7.34 3.12 -15.33
C ALA A 114 -8.74 3.10 -15.98
N THR A 115 -9.11 4.18 -16.65
CA THR A 115 -10.39 4.31 -17.37
C THR A 115 -10.44 3.39 -18.59
N GLN A 116 -9.40 3.42 -19.45
CA GLN A 116 -9.34 2.66 -20.68
C GLN A 116 -9.45 1.15 -20.44
N TYR A 117 -8.78 0.66 -19.38
CA TYR A 117 -8.74 -0.77 -19.09
C TYR A 117 -9.71 -1.20 -17.99
N ASN A 118 -10.57 -0.31 -17.51
CA ASN A 118 -11.52 -0.54 -16.41
C ASN A 118 -10.83 -1.24 -15.24
N CYS A 119 -9.80 -0.62 -14.70
CA CYS A 119 -9.03 -1.16 -13.59
C CYS A 119 -8.87 -0.13 -12.46
N LEU A 120 -8.64 -0.62 -11.25
CA LEU A 120 -8.26 0.17 -10.09
C LEU A 120 -6.75 0.35 -10.09
N LEU A 121 -6.28 1.59 -10.04
CA LEU A 121 -4.88 1.91 -9.88
C LEU A 121 -4.66 2.51 -8.49
N ILE A 122 -3.84 1.87 -7.69
CA ILE A 122 -3.43 2.31 -6.36
C ILE A 122 -2.00 2.84 -6.47
N LEU A 123 -1.85 4.13 -6.22
CA LEU A 123 -0.57 4.82 -6.26
C LEU A 123 -0.11 5.13 -4.85
N VAL A 124 1.03 4.59 -4.46
CA VAL A 124 1.67 4.89 -3.17
C VAL A 124 2.65 6.05 -3.38
N ALA A 125 2.47 7.10 -2.60
CA ALA A 125 3.35 8.26 -2.61
C ALA A 125 3.80 8.61 -1.20
N HIS A 126 5.03 9.09 -1.06
CA HIS A 126 5.54 9.54 0.23
C HIS A 126 5.27 11.03 0.43
N PRO A 127 4.88 11.45 1.63
CA PRO A 127 4.75 12.86 1.96
C PRO A 127 6.13 13.52 2.00
N ARG A 128 6.17 14.84 1.82
CA ARG A 128 7.32 15.65 2.13
C ARG A 128 7.68 15.51 3.62
N LYS A 129 8.93 15.79 3.95
CA LYS A 129 9.38 15.79 5.35
C LYS A 129 8.64 16.90 6.12
N MET A 130 7.84 16.50 7.12
CA MET A 130 7.11 17.43 7.96
C MET A 130 8.04 18.04 9.01
N ASN A 131 7.94 19.36 9.19
CA ASN A 131 8.64 20.07 10.27
C ASN A 131 7.84 19.94 11.55
N ARG A 132 8.52 19.71 12.67
CA ARG A 132 7.90 19.76 13.98
C ARG A 132 7.54 21.21 14.31
N ASN A 133 6.39 21.40 14.95
CA ASN A 133 6.02 22.71 15.48
C ASN A 133 7.07 23.14 16.54
N PRO A 134 7.75 24.26 16.35
CA PRO A 134 8.82 24.68 17.26
C PRO A 134 8.33 24.96 18.69
N THR A 135 7.06 25.30 18.85
CA THR A 135 6.47 25.65 20.16
C THR A 135 5.95 24.43 20.91
N THR A 136 5.30 23.49 20.19
CA THR A 136 4.65 22.32 20.82
C THR A 136 5.47 21.04 20.69
N GLY A 137 6.52 21.03 19.84
CA GLY A 137 7.28 19.82 19.50
C GLY A 137 6.50 18.76 18.70
N ALA A 138 5.21 18.99 18.48
CA ALA A 138 4.35 18.05 17.78
C ALA A 138 4.59 18.07 16.26
N THR A 139 4.55 16.92 15.64
CA THR A 139 4.51 16.80 14.19
C THR A 139 3.05 16.94 13.75
N PRO A 140 2.71 17.85 12.82
CA PRO A 140 1.35 17.94 12.29
C PRO A 140 0.95 16.65 11.60
N ARG A 141 -0.35 16.35 11.58
CA ARG A 141 -0.91 15.23 10.83
C ARG A 141 -0.56 15.38 9.35
N VAL A 142 -0.16 14.28 8.73
CA VAL A 142 0.08 14.23 7.29
C VAL A 142 -1.26 14.22 6.56
N GLU A 143 -1.35 14.98 5.48
CA GLU A 143 -2.50 15.05 4.59
C GLU A 143 -2.10 14.77 3.14
N MET A 144 -3.07 14.51 2.26
CA MET A 144 -2.76 14.28 0.84
C MET A 144 -2.06 15.47 0.15
N TYR A 145 -2.28 16.69 0.64
CA TYR A 145 -1.59 17.90 0.16
C TYR A 145 -0.10 17.94 0.53
N ASP A 146 0.33 17.08 1.44
CA ASP A 146 1.74 16.98 1.83
C ASP A 146 2.55 16.05 0.93
N ILE A 147 1.95 15.46 -0.09
CA ILE A 147 2.68 14.70 -1.10
C ILE A 147 3.56 15.68 -1.88
N ASN A 148 4.85 15.33 -2.00
CA ASN A 148 5.81 16.17 -2.72
C ASN A 148 5.46 16.26 -4.21
N GLY A 149 5.52 17.46 -4.75
CA GLY A 149 5.45 17.74 -6.19
C GLY A 149 4.18 18.44 -6.68
N SER A 150 2.98 18.17 -6.13
CA SER A 150 1.79 18.84 -6.66
C SER A 150 0.52 18.63 -5.83
N ALA A 151 -0.32 19.67 -5.73
CA ALA A 151 -1.71 19.57 -5.28
C ALA A 151 -2.57 18.66 -6.20
N ASP A 152 -2.06 18.31 -7.37
CA ASP A 152 -2.77 17.48 -8.35
C ASP A 152 -2.99 16.05 -7.87
N PHE A 153 -2.18 15.55 -6.93
CA PHE A 153 -2.47 14.28 -6.26
C PHE A 153 -3.84 14.29 -5.61
N TYR A 154 -4.14 15.39 -4.89
CA TYR A 154 -5.47 15.54 -4.32
C TYR A 154 -6.52 15.76 -5.41
N ASN A 155 -6.27 16.63 -6.37
CA ASN A 155 -7.27 17.03 -7.36
C ASN A 155 -7.71 15.86 -8.27
N LYS A 156 -6.77 15.02 -8.70
CA LYS A 156 -7.00 13.96 -9.71
C LYS A 156 -7.36 12.60 -9.11
N ALA A 157 -7.03 12.33 -7.85
CA ALA A 157 -7.42 11.09 -7.21
C ALA A 157 -8.94 11.04 -6.98
N ASP A 158 -9.55 9.87 -7.18
CA ASP A 158 -10.95 9.63 -6.82
C ASP A 158 -11.09 9.33 -5.33
N TYR A 159 -10.11 8.67 -4.75
CA TYR A 159 -10.00 8.35 -3.32
C TYR A 159 -8.62 8.69 -2.80
N GLY A 160 -8.57 9.16 -1.58
CA GLY A 160 -7.33 9.46 -0.88
C GLY A 160 -7.30 8.84 0.50
N ILE A 161 -6.24 8.08 0.76
CA ILE A 161 -6.04 7.39 2.03
C ILE A 161 -4.66 7.76 2.56
N VAL A 162 -4.61 8.24 3.79
CA VAL A 162 -3.37 8.51 4.50
C VAL A 162 -3.17 7.46 5.59
N VAL A 163 -2.00 6.84 5.60
CA VAL A 163 -1.62 5.84 6.60
C VAL A 163 -0.49 6.40 7.46
N GLU A 164 -0.76 6.60 8.72
CA GLU A 164 0.18 7.13 9.70
C GLU A 164 0.51 6.07 10.75
N ARG A 165 1.79 5.84 11.00
CA ARG A 165 2.24 4.94 12.05
C ARG A 165 2.79 5.72 13.23
N ASP A 166 2.09 5.64 14.34
CA ASP A 166 2.58 6.10 15.63
C ASP A 166 3.54 5.04 16.20
N LYS A 167 4.82 5.39 16.24
CA LYS A 167 5.86 4.45 16.68
C LYS A 167 5.91 4.30 18.20
N GLU A 168 5.49 5.32 18.94
CA GLU A 168 5.57 5.33 20.41
C GLU A 168 4.55 4.39 21.02
N ILE A 169 3.32 4.45 20.53
CA ILE A 169 2.22 3.59 21.00
C ILE A 169 1.95 2.38 20.09
N GLY A 170 2.69 2.25 18.99
CA GLY A 170 2.61 1.09 18.08
C GLY A 170 1.30 0.98 17.29
N ILE A 171 0.56 2.08 17.16
CA ILE A 171 -0.74 2.12 16.45
C ILE A 171 -0.55 2.63 15.03
N THR A 172 -1.26 2.02 14.09
CA THR A 172 -1.38 2.55 12.73
C THR A 172 -2.76 3.17 12.55
N ARG A 173 -2.80 4.46 12.19
CA ARG A 173 -4.02 5.20 11.89
C ARG A 173 -4.21 5.24 10.38
N VAL A 174 -5.44 5.06 9.94
CA VAL A 174 -5.82 5.15 8.53
C VAL A 174 -6.89 6.24 8.43
N TYR A 175 -6.60 7.24 7.61
CA TYR A 175 -7.50 8.36 7.37
C TYR A 175 -7.99 8.30 5.92
N VAL A 176 -9.28 8.48 5.71
CA VAL A 176 -9.86 8.70 4.39
C VAL A 176 -9.95 10.20 4.19
N ASP A 177 -8.99 10.76 3.45
CA ASP A 177 -8.88 12.21 3.24
C ASP A 177 -9.73 12.69 2.07
N LYS A 178 -9.98 11.81 1.09
CA LYS A 178 -10.78 12.16 -0.08
C LYS A 178 -11.69 11.02 -0.51
N VAL A 179 -12.94 11.37 -0.81
CA VAL A 179 -13.91 10.55 -1.54
C VAL A 179 -14.60 11.45 -2.55
N LYS A 180 -14.41 11.19 -3.85
CA LYS A 180 -14.90 12.03 -4.95
C LYS A 180 -16.43 12.08 -4.98
N PHE A 181 -17.08 10.94 -4.80
CA PHE A 181 -18.54 10.84 -4.92
C PHE A 181 -19.21 10.96 -3.54
N LYS A 182 -19.99 12.02 -3.34
CA LYS A 182 -20.64 12.34 -2.04
C LYS A 182 -21.48 11.21 -1.49
N HIS A 183 -22.19 10.45 -2.33
CA HIS A 183 -23.03 9.33 -1.89
C HIS A 183 -22.22 8.15 -1.34
N LEU A 184 -20.97 7.99 -1.78
CA LEU A 184 -20.03 7.01 -1.22
C LEU A 184 -19.33 7.55 0.04
N ALA A 185 -19.19 8.88 0.16
CA ALA A 185 -18.59 9.51 1.32
C ALA A 185 -19.36 9.25 2.61
N TRP A 186 -20.69 9.16 2.55
CA TRP A 186 -21.53 8.84 3.71
C TRP A 186 -21.17 7.48 4.32
N ALA A 187 -21.06 6.46 3.50
CA ALA A 187 -20.65 5.13 3.96
C ALA A 187 -19.23 5.12 4.55
N ALA A 188 -18.30 5.82 3.91
CA ALA A 188 -16.93 5.98 4.40
C ALA A 188 -16.89 6.76 5.72
N TRP A 189 -17.74 7.78 5.90
CA TRP A 189 -17.84 8.55 7.14
C TRP A 189 -18.40 7.72 8.30
N GLN A 190 -19.40 6.88 8.06
CA GLN A 190 -19.91 5.94 9.06
C GLN A 190 -18.84 4.94 9.50
N LEU A 191 -18.08 4.39 8.56
CA LEU A 191 -16.96 3.49 8.86
C LEU A 191 -15.88 4.22 9.66
N SER A 192 -15.54 5.47 9.31
CA SER A 192 -14.55 6.27 10.01
C SER A 192 -15.03 6.76 11.38
N SER A 193 -16.30 7.07 11.57
CA SER A 193 -16.87 7.48 12.86
C SER A 193 -16.96 6.31 13.83
N THR A 194 -17.26 5.11 13.35
CA THR A 194 -17.19 3.87 14.13
C THR A 194 -15.73 3.52 14.48
N THR A 195 -14.78 3.85 13.62
CA THR A 195 -13.34 3.65 13.84
C THR A 195 -12.74 4.77 14.70
N ARG A 196 -13.35 5.96 14.79
CA ARG A 196 -12.98 7.02 15.77
C ARG A 196 -13.26 6.61 17.21
N GLN A 197 -14.25 5.78 17.46
CA GLN A 197 -14.54 5.22 18.80
C GLN A 197 -13.87 3.87 19.06
N ARG A 198 -13.53 3.14 18.02
CA ARG A 198 -12.58 2.05 18.08
C ARG A 198 -11.29 2.60 17.47
N ALA A 199 -10.35 3.05 18.31
CA ALA A 199 -8.94 2.83 17.96
C ALA A 199 -8.94 1.43 17.38
N VAL A 200 -8.59 1.28 16.06
CA VAL A 200 -8.52 -0.04 15.43
C VAL A 200 -7.83 -0.90 16.43
N SER A 201 -8.60 -1.76 17.08
CA SER A 201 -8.06 -2.67 18.11
C SER A 201 -6.77 -3.15 17.49
N PRO A 202 -5.60 -2.95 18.09
CA PRO A 202 -4.36 -3.27 17.41
C PRO A 202 -4.65 -4.61 16.81
N LEU A 203 -4.61 -4.72 15.46
CA LEU A 203 -4.75 -5.98 14.74
C LEU A 203 -4.18 -6.96 15.71
N ARG A 204 -5.07 -7.68 16.40
CA ARG A 204 -4.90 -8.32 17.71
C ARG A 204 -3.49 -8.77 17.77
N ARG A 205 -2.62 -8.15 18.53
CA ARG A 205 -1.18 -8.34 18.47
C ARG A 205 -0.87 -9.69 17.85
N ILE A 206 -0.67 -9.74 16.54
CA ILE A 206 -0.06 -10.89 15.87
C ILE A 206 1.40 -10.97 16.33
N SER A 207 1.68 -10.27 17.39
CA SER A 207 2.96 -10.17 18.08
C SER A 207 2.86 -10.56 19.53
N ARG A 208 2.19 -11.68 19.84
CA ARG A 208 2.74 -12.44 20.93
C ARG A 208 4.09 -12.95 20.43
N PRO A 209 5.20 -12.63 21.08
CA PRO A 209 6.44 -13.32 20.77
C PRO A 209 6.12 -14.79 20.81
N CYS A 210 6.43 -15.53 19.75
CA CYS A 210 6.36 -16.99 19.77
C CYS A 210 7.17 -17.42 20.97
N ARG A 211 6.54 -18.06 21.96
CA ARG A 211 7.29 -18.64 23.07
C ARG A 211 8.20 -19.70 22.48
N PRO A 212 9.48 -19.74 22.85
CA PRO A 212 10.33 -20.85 22.48
C PRO A 212 9.69 -22.16 22.95
N ALA A 213 9.68 -23.16 22.08
CA ALA A 213 9.22 -24.49 22.42
C ALA A 213 10.06 -24.98 23.61
N GLY A 214 9.42 -25.14 24.79
CA GLY A 214 10.09 -25.60 26.00
C GLY A 214 9.71 -24.91 27.31
N ALA A 215 8.92 -23.84 27.30
CA ALA A 215 8.45 -23.22 28.54
C ALA A 215 7.20 -23.96 29.05
N THR A 216 7.39 -24.83 30.01
CA THR A 216 6.33 -25.47 30.81
C THR A 216 5.49 -24.40 31.52
N CYS A 217 4.18 -24.52 31.40
CA CYS A 217 3.21 -23.69 32.11
C CYS A 217 3.29 -24.03 33.62
N PRO A 218 3.46 -23.07 34.54
CA PRO A 218 3.25 -23.37 35.95
C PRO A 218 1.75 -23.64 36.14
N GLU A 219 1.44 -24.83 36.68
CA GLU A 219 0.11 -25.19 37.16
C GLU A 219 -0.31 -24.20 38.24
N HIS A 220 -1.39 -23.46 38.01
CA HIS A 220 -2.12 -22.80 39.07
C HIS A 220 -2.91 -23.85 39.82
N ARG A 221 -2.39 -24.22 41.02
CA ARG A 221 -3.20 -24.82 42.07
C ARG A 221 -4.07 -23.74 42.71
N LEU A 222 -5.36 -24.06 42.80
CA LEU A 222 -6.45 -23.51 43.61
C LEU A 222 -6.86 -22.07 43.36
#